data_d30cacb894fd69c1be96a511fd88109d
#
_entry.id   d30cacb894fd69c1be96a511fd88109d
#
_cell.length_a   1.000
_cell.length_b   1.000
_cell.length_c   1.000
_cell.angle_alpha   90.00
_cell.angle_beta   90.00
_cell.angle_gamma   90.00
#
_symmetry.space_group_name_H-M   'P 1'
#
loop_
_entity.id
_entity.type
_entity.pdbx_description
1 polymer ?
#
loop_
_entity_poly.entity_id
_entity_poly.type
_entity_poly.pdbx_seq_one_letter_code
_entity_poly.pdbx_strand_id
1 'polypeptide(L)'
;MQWTALEPTKELQAILGFNKAQNWDDFDLALRDFMAPAQNFVFADKSGTIAYRANGHVPIRKIGDGKLPVPGDSSDYGWEGYVPFDELPTVINPEEGYIATANNEIVGEEYPYYITDFWAQPYRYERIAQLLESKEKLSVQDMKDIQMDTVNLYAAEFLPHFIETFKAADTADEYSQIIASLEAWNYDETIDSGQSLVFNFMMEEIKETLFKDAMPEDVY
;
A
#
# COMPACT_ATOMS: atom_id res chain seq x y z
N MET A 1 6.98 -13.50 22.96
CA MET A 1 6.60 -12.92 21.67
C MET A 1 5.85 -13.98 20.88
N GLN A 2 4.67 -13.66 20.34
CA GLN A 2 3.90 -14.52 19.44
C GLN A 2 3.99 -13.92 18.02
N TRP A 3 4.42 -14.71 17.06
CA TRP A 3 4.67 -14.27 15.69
C TRP A 3 4.52 -15.46 14.72
N THR A 4 3.83 -15.27 13.61
CA THR A 4 3.54 -16.33 12.62
C THR A 4 4.80 -16.99 12.05
N ALA A 5 5.90 -16.23 11.90
CA ALA A 5 7.17 -16.76 11.39
C ALA A 5 7.95 -17.63 12.40
N LEU A 6 7.47 -17.80 13.64
CA LEU A 6 8.09 -18.72 14.61
C LEU A 6 7.52 -20.14 14.53
N GLU A 7 6.49 -20.34 13.71
CA GLU A 7 5.91 -21.67 13.48
C GLU A 7 6.56 -22.34 12.26
N PRO A 8 6.78 -23.66 12.28
CA PRO A 8 7.25 -24.39 11.10
C PRO A 8 6.19 -24.29 9.98
N THR A 9 6.63 -23.88 8.81
CA THR A 9 5.75 -23.59 7.67
C THR A 9 6.22 -24.33 6.41
N LYS A 10 5.45 -24.26 5.33
CA LYS A 10 5.69 -25.03 4.09
C LYS A 10 5.95 -24.14 2.87
N GLU A 11 6.47 -22.92 3.06
CA GLU A 11 6.67 -21.94 1.98
C GLU A 11 7.46 -22.51 0.79
N LEU A 12 8.46 -23.34 1.05
CA LEU A 12 9.22 -23.99 -0.04
C LEU A 12 8.31 -24.91 -0.88
N GLN A 13 7.38 -25.60 -0.25
CA GLN A 13 6.40 -26.44 -0.96
C GLN A 13 5.45 -25.58 -1.78
N ALA A 14 4.97 -24.48 -1.23
CA ALA A 14 4.14 -23.50 -1.94
C ALA A 14 4.87 -22.96 -3.18
N ILE A 15 6.12 -22.51 -3.04
CA ILE A 15 6.94 -21.99 -4.15
C ILE A 15 7.12 -23.05 -5.25
N LEU A 16 7.37 -24.30 -4.89
CA LEU A 16 7.44 -25.39 -5.85
C LEU A 16 6.09 -25.66 -6.52
N GLY A 17 4.99 -25.47 -5.80
CA GLY A 17 3.63 -25.53 -6.32
C GLY A 17 3.37 -24.41 -7.34
N PHE A 18 3.73 -23.15 -7.02
CA PHE A 18 3.60 -22.01 -7.95
C PHE A 18 4.31 -22.26 -9.28
N ASN A 19 5.52 -22.82 -9.23
CA ASN A 19 6.28 -23.14 -10.44
C ASN A 19 5.66 -24.27 -11.29
N LYS A 20 4.77 -25.08 -10.73
CA LYS A 20 4.08 -26.19 -11.41
C LYS A 20 2.67 -25.84 -11.84
N ALA A 21 2.10 -24.77 -11.28
CA ALA A 21 0.73 -24.36 -11.53
C ALA A 21 0.50 -24.09 -13.03
N GLN A 22 -0.61 -24.62 -13.56
CA GLN A 22 -1.01 -24.46 -14.95
C GLN A 22 -2.17 -23.46 -15.11
N ASN A 23 -2.86 -23.16 -14.02
CA ASN A 23 -4.06 -22.33 -13.94
C ASN A 23 -4.20 -21.74 -12.52
N TRP A 24 -5.24 -20.93 -12.30
CA TRP A 24 -5.52 -20.35 -11.01
C TRP A 24 -5.76 -21.41 -9.92
N ASP A 25 -6.51 -22.45 -10.20
CA ASP A 25 -6.86 -23.47 -9.20
C ASP A 25 -5.61 -24.18 -8.66
N ASP A 26 -4.65 -24.51 -9.53
CA ASP A 26 -3.36 -25.09 -9.12
C ASP A 26 -2.55 -24.10 -8.27
N PHE A 27 -2.56 -22.81 -8.65
CA PHE A 27 -1.86 -21.76 -7.93
C PHE A 27 -2.49 -21.49 -6.57
N ASP A 28 -3.82 -21.40 -6.51
CA ASP A 28 -4.58 -21.20 -5.27
C ASP A 28 -4.40 -22.38 -4.30
N LEU A 29 -4.36 -23.61 -4.83
CA LEU A 29 -4.05 -24.79 -4.02
C LEU A 29 -2.65 -24.71 -3.39
N ALA A 30 -1.67 -24.21 -4.13
CA ALA A 30 -0.32 -24.03 -3.62
C ALA A 30 -0.23 -22.90 -2.58
N LEU A 31 -1.06 -21.85 -2.70
CA LEU A 31 -1.14 -20.76 -1.71
C LEU A 31 -1.54 -21.23 -0.31
N ARG A 32 -2.26 -22.37 -0.19
CA ARG A 32 -2.61 -22.95 1.11
C ARG A 32 -1.39 -23.38 1.95
N ASP A 33 -0.27 -23.65 1.32
CA ASP A 33 0.99 -23.98 1.99
C ASP A 33 1.87 -22.75 2.26
N PHE A 34 1.51 -21.56 1.73
CA PHE A 34 2.23 -20.31 1.98
C PHE A 34 1.62 -19.56 3.17
N MET A 35 2.25 -19.66 4.32
CA MET A 35 1.67 -19.24 5.59
C MET A 35 2.25 -17.92 6.12
N ALA A 36 3.58 -17.70 5.95
CA ALA A 36 4.29 -16.53 6.44
C ALA A 36 5.50 -16.16 5.58
N PRO A 37 5.81 -14.86 5.41
CA PRO A 37 4.99 -13.72 5.82
C PRO A 37 3.74 -13.56 4.94
N ALA A 38 2.68 -12.95 5.46
CA ALA A 38 1.50 -12.64 4.65
C ALA A 38 1.89 -11.72 3.48
N GLN A 39 1.36 -12.01 2.29
CA GLN A 39 1.68 -11.31 1.04
C GLN A 39 0.43 -11.10 0.18
N ASN A 40 0.47 -10.08 -0.66
CA ASN A 40 -0.45 -9.91 -1.76
C ASN A 40 0.05 -10.70 -2.98
N PHE A 41 -0.72 -11.67 -3.44
CA PHE A 41 -0.41 -12.45 -4.63
C PHE A 41 -1.27 -12.01 -5.80
N VAL A 42 -0.64 -11.75 -6.93
CA VAL A 42 -1.29 -11.44 -8.20
C VAL A 42 -0.92 -12.54 -9.19
N PHE A 43 -1.93 -13.07 -9.86
CA PHE A 43 -1.81 -14.15 -10.84
C PHE A 43 -2.36 -13.70 -12.20
N ALA A 44 -1.72 -14.17 -13.27
CA ALA A 44 -2.25 -14.07 -14.63
C ALA A 44 -1.80 -15.28 -15.46
N ASP A 45 -2.68 -15.77 -16.31
CA ASP A 45 -2.36 -16.88 -17.21
C ASP A 45 -2.66 -16.58 -18.68
N LYS A 46 -2.28 -17.50 -19.56
CA LYS A 46 -2.46 -17.37 -21.01
C LYS A 46 -3.92 -17.54 -21.45
N SER A 47 -4.80 -18.06 -20.60
CA SER A 47 -6.23 -18.15 -20.88
C SER A 47 -6.95 -16.81 -20.68
N GLY A 48 -6.28 -15.84 -20.06
CA GLY A 48 -6.80 -14.52 -19.75
C GLY A 48 -7.33 -14.40 -18.32
N THR A 49 -7.17 -15.40 -17.48
CA THR A 49 -7.52 -15.33 -16.06
C THR A 49 -6.53 -14.43 -15.33
N ILE A 50 -7.05 -13.46 -14.61
CA ILE A 50 -6.32 -12.65 -13.63
C ILE A 50 -6.92 -12.86 -12.25
N ALA A 51 -6.08 -12.99 -11.22
CA ALA A 51 -6.57 -13.21 -9.86
C ALA A 51 -5.66 -12.55 -8.82
N TYR A 52 -6.25 -12.26 -7.68
CA TYR A 52 -5.60 -11.69 -6.50
C TYR A 52 -6.01 -12.47 -5.25
N ARG A 53 -5.08 -12.65 -4.33
CA ARG A 53 -5.35 -13.10 -2.97
C ARG A 53 -4.40 -12.43 -1.99
N ALA A 54 -4.94 -11.83 -0.92
CA ALA A 54 -4.16 -11.48 0.27
C ALA A 54 -3.95 -12.76 1.08
N ASN A 55 -2.78 -13.37 0.97
CA ASN A 55 -2.54 -14.71 1.50
C ASN A 55 -1.54 -14.73 2.65
N GLY A 56 -1.77 -15.63 3.59
CA GLY A 56 -0.93 -15.90 4.74
C GLY A 56 -1.75 -16.15 6.01
N HIS A 57 -1.07 -16.49 7.07
CA HIS A 57 -1.70 -16.64 8.38
C HIS A 57 -2.01 -15.27 8.99
N VAL A 58 -3.25 -14.81 8.86
CA VAL A 58 -3.78 -13.60 9.50
C VAL A 58 -4.38 -13.99 10.85
N PRO A 59 -3.78 -13.58 12.00
CA PRO A 59 -4.24 -14.02 13.32
C PRO A 59 -5.60 -13.43 13.69
N ILE A 60 -6.49 -14.29 14.22
CA ILE A 60 -7.69 -13.86 14.94
C ILE A 60 -7.31 -13.67 16.39
N ARG A 61 -7.24 -12.43 16.85
CA ARG A 61 -6.82 -12.08 18.21
C ARG A 61 -7.99 -12.15 19.17
N LYS A 62 -7.76 -12.66 20.39
CA LYS A 62 -8.77 -12.69 21.45
C LYS A 62 -9.13 -11.28 21.93
N ILE A 63 -8.12 -10.47 22.19
CA ILE A 63 -8.23 -9.08 22.65
C ILE A 63 -7.16 -8.24 21.95
N GLY A 64 -7.55 -7.03 21.54
CA GLY A 64 -6.66 -6.05 20.93
C GLY A 64 -6.38 -6.31 19.46
N ASP A 65 -5.58 -5.43 18.87
CA ASP A 65 -5.24 -5.39 17.44
C ASP A 65 -3.77 -5.74 17.15
N GLY A 66 -2.95 -5.86 18.19
CA GLY A 66 -1.52 -6.17 18.07
C GLY A 66 -0.61 -4.99 17.82
N LYS A 67 -1.10 -3.74 17.92
CA LYS A 67 -0.30 -2.52 17.74
C LYS A 67 0.62 -2.24 18.92
N LEU A 68 0.15 -2.52 20.13
CA LEU A 68 0.87 -2.24 21.35
C LEU A 68 1.28 -3.52 22.06
N PRO A 69 2.39 -3.51 22.84
CA PRO A 69 2.75 -4.60 23.72
C PRO A 69 1.62 -4.87 24.72
N VAL A 70 1.34 -6.15 24.94
CA VAL A 70 0.31 -6.62 25.88
C VAL A 70 0.95 -7.51 26.94
N PRO A 71 0.31 -7.71 28.12
CA PRO A 71 0.79 -8.62 29.15
C PRO A 71 1.04 -10.03 28.59
N GLY A 72 2.27 -10.53 28.71
CA GLY A 72 2.66 -11.84 28.18
C GLY A 72 2.47 -12.99 29.16
N ASP A 73 2.03 -12.71 30.36
CA ASP A 73 1.75 -13.66 31.46
C ASP A 73 0.28 -14.09 31.52
N SER A 74 -0.56 -13.53 30.62
CA SER A 74 -1.98 -13.89 30.51
C SER A 74 -2.26 -14.57 29.14
N SER A 75 -3.14 -15.58 29.17
CA SER A 75 -3.68 -16.20 27.94
C SER A 75 -4.76 -15.39 27.24
N ASP A 76 -5.15 -14.23 27.79
CA ASP A 76 -6.26 -13.42 27.28
C ASP A 76 -5.90 -12.71 25.97
N TYR A 77 -4.62 -12.43 25.77
CA TYR A 77 -4.10 -11.73 24.60
C TYR A 77 -3.56 -12.65 23.47
N GLY A 78 -3.81 -13.94 23.58
CA GLY A 78 -3.40 -14.89 22.54
C GLY A 78 -4.23 -14.81 21.26
N TRP A 79 -3.96 -15.73 20.35
CA TRP A 79 -4.74 -15.90 19.12
C TRP A 79 -5.73 -17.07 19.29
N GLU A 80 -6.93 -16.94 18.72
CA GLU A 80 -7.93 -18.01 18.64
C GLU A 80 -7.69 -18.94 17.45
N GLY A 81 -6.91 -18.48 16.48
CA GLY A 81 -6.60 -19.16 15.25
C GLY A 81 -6.19 -18.16 14.16
N TYR A 82 -6.42 -18.54 12.94
CA TYR A 82 -6.16 -17.73 11.74
C TYR A 82 -7.45 -17.59 10.94
N VAL A 83 -7.55 -16.49 10.18
CA VAL A 83 -8.63 -16.33 9.20
C VAL A 83 -8.64 -17.56 8.28
N PRO A 84 -9.80 -18.21 8.09
CA PRO A 84 -9.89 -19.36 7.18
C PRO A 84 -9.40 -19.00 5.78
N PHE A 85 -8.65 -19.89 5.15
CA PHE A 85 -8.07 -19.64 3.83
C PHE A 85 -9.10 -19.19 2.79
N ASP A 86 -10.28 -19.82 2.80
CA ASP A 86 -11.34 -19.54 1.82
C ASP A 86 -12.08 -18.20 2.12
N GLU A 87 -11.81 -17.58 3.27
CA GLU A 87 -12.35 -16.29 3.68
C GLU A 87 -11.32 -15.14 3.52
N LEU A 88 -10.07 -15.45 3.13
CA LEU A 88 -9.08 -14.43 2.80
C LEU A 88 -9.50 -13.59 1.59
N PRO A 89 -9.22 -12.28 1.59
CA PRO A 89 -9.60 -11.39 0.49
C PRO A 89 -9.10 -11.92 -0.86
N THR A 90 -10.03 -12.17 -1.76
CA THR A 90 -9.76 -12.79 -3.07
C THR A 90 -10.59 -12.13 -4.15
N VAL A 91 -9.97 -11.85 -5.29
CA VAL A 91 -10.64 -11.31 -6.48
C VAL A 91 -10.21 -12.14 -7.69
N ILE A 92 -11.16 -12.51 -8.54
CA ILE A 92 -10.90 -13.29 -9.77
C ILE A 92 -11.65 -12.59 -10.92
N ASN A 93 -10.93 -12.26 -11.98
CA ASN A 93 -11.46 -11.60 -13.19
C ASN A 93 -12.36 -10.40 -12.85
N PRO A 94 -11.83 -9.35 -12.16
CA PRO A 94 -12.61 -8.17 -11.85
C PRO A 94 -13.09 -7.45 -13.12
N GLU A 95 -14.22 -6.73 -13.00
CA GLU A 95 -14.84 -6.02 -14.12
C GLU A 95 -13.94 -4.95 -14.73
N GLU A 96 -13.05 -4.38 -13.94
CA GLU A 96 -12.07 -3.39 -14.34
C GLU A 96 -11.03 -3.96 -15.35
N GLY A 97 -10.89 -5.27 -15.40
CA GLY A 97 -9.98 -5.95 -16.31
C GLY A 97 -8.51 -5.88 -15.93
N TYR A 98 -8.17 -5.38 -14.73
CA TYR A 98 -6.83 -5.37 -14.17
C TYR A 98 -6.84 -5.62 -12.66
N ILE A 99 -5.68 -5.91 -12.12
CA ILE A 99 -5.43 -6.01 -10.67
C ILE A 99 -4.20 -5.19 -10.34
N ALA A 100 -4.32 -4.32 -9.34
CA ALA A 100 -3.22 -3.53 -8.81
C ALA A 100 -3.24 -3.55 -7.28
N THR A 101 -2.08 -3.50 -6.67
CA THR A 101 -1.92 -3.30 -5.22
C THR A 101 -0.65 -2.49 -4.95
N ALA A 102 -0.77 -1.53 -4.05
CA ALA A 102 0.31 -0.66 -3.60
C ALA A 102 0.28 -0.48 -2.08
N ASN A 103 0.00 -1.56 -1.35
CA ASN A 103 -0.23 -1.58 0.10
C ASN A 103 -1.44 -0.74 0.56
N ASN A 104 -2.32 -0.39 -0.38
CA ASN A 104 -3.59 0.28 -0.10
C ASN A 104 -4.57 -0.65 0.61
N GLU A 105 -5.63 -0.10 1.16
CA GLU A 105 -6.73 -0.86 1.75
C GLU A 105 -7.32 -1.85 0.74
N ILE A 106 -7.52 -3.10 1.19
CA ILE A 106 -7.93 -4.23 0.35
C ILE A 106 -9.28 -4.82 0.74
N VAL A 107 -9.87 -4.35 1.84
CA VAL A 107 -11.17 -4.80 2.36
C VAL A 107 -11.96 -3.59 2.84
N GLY A 108 -13.28 -3.63 2.68
CA GLY A 108 -14.17 -2.63 3.24
C GLY A 108 -14.61 -2.94 4.68
N GLU A 109 -15.44 -2.06 5.23
CA GLU A 109 -15.98 -2.18 6.61
C GLU A 109 -16.80 -3.45 6.84
N GLU A 110 -17.32 -4.07 5.78
CA GLU A 110 -18.11 -5.30 5.84
C GLU A 110 -17.26 -6.57 6.03
N TYR A 111 -15.94 -6.48 5.87
CA TYR A 111 -15.07 -7.65 6.05
C TYR A 111 -14.99 -8.04 7.53
N PRO A 112 -15.28 -9.31 7.90
CA PRO A 112 -15.54 -9.67 9.29
C PRO A 112 -14.29 -9.82 10.15
N TYR A 113 -13.10 -9.76 9.56
CA TYR A 113 -11.84 -9.96 10.28
C TYR A 113 -10.97 -8.71 10.26
N TYR A 114 -10.31 -8.43 11.36
CA TYR A 114 -9.30 -7.37 11.41
C TYR A 114 -8.01 -7.81 10.73
N ILE A 115 -7.56 -7.08 9.74
CA ILE A 115 -6.26 -7.28 9.08
C ILE A 115 -5.27 -6.26 9.63
N THR A 116 -5.51 -4.99 9.38
CA THR A 116 -4.73 -3.84 9.86
C THR A 116 -5.55 -2.56 9.63
N ASP A 117 -5.21 -1.50 10.32
CA ASP A 117 -5.65 -0.13 10.05
C ASP A 117 -4.49 0.75 9.56
N PHE A 118 -3.33 0.16 9.34
CA PHE A 118 -2.16 0.83 8.81
C PHE A 118 -1.97 0.47 7.32
N TRP A 119 -2.77 1.13 6.50
CA TRP A 119 -2.68 1.04 5.05
C TRP A 119 -1.80 2.15 4.49
N ALA A 120 -1.17 1.91 3.34
CA ALA A 120 -0.51 2.98 2.61
C ALA A 120 -1.55 3.96 2.05
N GLN A 121 -1.17 5.21 1.95
CA GLN A 121 -1.99 6.24 1.31
C GLN A 121 -2.36 5.82 -0.12
N PRO A 122 -3.55 6.20 -0.64
CA PRO A 122 -4.08 5.67 -1.89
C PRO A 122 -3.32 6.11 -3.14
N TYR A 123 -2.53 7.17 -3.08
CA TYR A 123 -1.94 7.86 -4.24
C TYR A 123 -1.13 6.97 -5.19
N ARG A 124 -0.35 6.01 -4.66
CA ARG A 124 0.40 5.06 -5.50
C ARG A 124 -0.53 4.13 -6.26
N TYR A 125 -1.56 3.62 -5.57
CA TYR A 125 -2.58 2.78 -6.19
C TYR A 125 -3.35 3.55 -7.26
N GLU A 126 -3.83 4.76 -6.96
CA GLU A 126 -4.56 5.62 -7.88
C GLU A 126 -3.73 5.96 -9.12
N ARG A 127 -2.42 6.25 -8.93
CA ARG A 127 -1.55 6.50 -10.07
C ARG A 127 -1.39 5.28 -10.97
N ILE A 128 -1.22 4.09 -10.40
CA ILE A 128 -1.15 2.84 -11.15
C ILE A 128 -2.47 2.62 -11.91
N ALA A 129 -3.61 2.79 -11.26
CA ALA A 129 -4.93 2.66 -11.86
C ALA A 129 -5.12 3.62 -13.05
N GLN A 130 -4.83 4.92 -12.85
CA GLN A 130 -4.87 5.93 -13.93
C GLN A 130 -4.04 5.53 -15.15
N LEU A 131 -2.86 4.98 -14.93
CA LEU A 131 -1.97 4.57 -16.02
C LEU A 131 -2.46 3.30 -16.71
N LEU A 132 -2.98 2.32 -15.96
CA LEU A 132 -3.59 1.12 -16.52
C LEU A 132 -4.83 1.44 -17.36
N GLU A 133 -5.64 2.38 -16.91
CA GLU A 133 -6.87 2.82 -17.59
C GLU A 133 -6.62 3.80 -18.76
N SER A 134 -5.41 4.32 -18.88
CA SER A 134 -5.07 5.33 -19.91
C SER A 134 -5.20 4.83 -21.34
N LYS A 135 -5.22 3.49 -21.55
CA LYS A 135 -5.31 2.83 -22.85
C LYS A 135 -6.15 1.57 -22.77
N GLU A 136 -6.92 1.29 -23.79
CA GLU A 136 -7.71 0.06 -23.90
C GLU A 136 -6.85 -1.21 -23.93
N LYS A 137 -5.64 -1.12 -24.47
CA LYS A 137 -4.66 -2.20 -24.52
C LYS A 137 -3.27 -1.68 -24.21
N LEU A 138 -2.61 -2.33 -23.27
CA LEU A 138 -1.25 -2.01 -22.86
C LEU A 138 -0.25 -2.97 -23.50
N SER A 139 0.84 -2.42 -24.03
CA SER A 139 1.99 -3.17 -24.51
C SER A 139 2.98 -3.46 -23.37
N VAL A 140 3.95 -4.33 -23.64
CA VAL A 140 5.07 -4.56 -22.72
C VAL A 140 5.85 -3.26 -22.44
N GLN A 141 5.94 -2.35 -23.42
CA GLN A 141 6.61 -1.07 -23.21
C GLN A 141 5.80 -0.16 -22.29
N ASP A 142 4.46 -0.10 -22.44
CA ASP A 142 3.60 0.65 -21.52
C ASP A 142 3.79 0.17 -20.07
N MET A 143 3.87 -1.14 -19.83
CA MET A 143 4.11 -1.69 -18.49
C MET A 143 5.48 -1.30 -17.92
N LYS A 144 6.50 -1.20 -18.76
CA LYS A 144 7.82 -0.69 -18.33
C LYS A 144 7.76 0.81 -17.99
N ASP A 145 7.03 1.58 -18.79
CA ASP A 145 6.88 3.01 -18.58
C ASP A 145 6.09 3.28 -17.28
N ILE A 146 5.05 2.48 -16.98
CA ILE A 146 4.31 2.52 -15.71
C ILE A 146 5.25 2.26 -14.52
N GLN A 147 6.14 1.27 -14.62
CA GLN A 147 7.11 0.97 -13.56
C GLN A 147 8.10 2.10 -13.29
N MET A 148 8.33 2.96 -14.27
CA MET A 148 9.27 4.10 -14.18
C MET A 148 8.57 5.44 -13.98
N ASP A 149 7.24 5.45 -13.85
CA ASP A 149 6.49 6.67 -13.58
C ASP A 149 6.78 7.22 -12.18
N THR A 150 7.00 8.51 -12.11
CA THR A 150 7.41 9.22 -10.87
C THR A 150 6.46 10.37 -10.51
N VAL A 151 5.25 10.42 -11.09
CA VAL A 151 4.28 11.45 -10.79
C VAL A 151 3.69 11.25 -9.39
N ASN A 152 3.79 12.27 -8.56
CA ASN A 152 3.33 12.29 -7.17
C ASN A 152 1.92 12.90 -7.06
N LEU A 153 0.89 12.06 -6.95
CA LEU A 153 -0.51 12.52 -6.77
C LEU A 153 -0.75 13.18 -5.41
N TYR A 154 0.01 12.81 -4.38
CA TYR A 154 -0.04 13.48 -3.07
C TYR A 154 0.36 14.95 -3.19
N ALA A 155 1.43 15.24 -3.96
CA ALA A 155 1.81 16.61 -4.25
C ALA A 155 0.75 17.32 -5.10
N ALA A 156 0.16 16.64 -6.07
CA ALA A 156 -0.88 17.21 -6.92
C ALA A 156 -2.14 17.62 -6.14
N GLU A 157 -2.48 16.89 -5.08
CA GLU A 157 -3.60 17.23 -4.20
C GLU A 157 -3.26 18.39 -3.24
N PHE A 158 -2.16 18.31 -2.52
CA PHE A 158 -1.90 19.24 -1.41
C PHE A 158 -1.21 20.54 -1.83
N LEU A 159 -0.30 20.52 -2.80
CA LEU A 159 0.49 21.69 -3.15
C LEU A 159 -0.34 22.91 -3.58
N PRO A 160 -1.44 22.78 -4.35
CA PRO A 160 -2.28 23.93 -4.70
C PRO A 160 -2.80 24.69 -3.49
N HIS A 161 -3.22 23.98 -2.43
CA HIS A 161 -3.71 24.59 -1.19
C HIS A 161 -2.61 25.35 -0.42
N PHE A 162 -1.40 24.80 -0.42
CA PHE A 162 -0.24 25.47 0.18
C PHE A 162 0.16 26.71 -0.60
N ILE A 163 0.14 26.66 -1.92
CA ILE A 163 0.44 27.82 -2.77
C ILE A 163 -0.53 28.97 -2.52
N GLU A 164 -1.84 28.71 -2.41
CA GLU A 164 -2.82 29.72 -2.07
C GLU A 164 -2.51 30.38 -0.72
N THR A 165 -2.16 29.58 0.29
CA THR A 165 -1.79 30.06 1.63
C THR A 165 -0.52 30.90 1.59
N PHE A 166 0.51 30.47 0.87
CA PHE A 166 1.76 31.20 0.72
C PHE A 166 1.58 32.53 0.02
N LYS A 167 0.75 32.59 -1.03
CA LYS A 167 0.44 33.84 -1.73
C LYS A 167 -0.31 34.85 -0.87
N ALA A 168 -1.05 34.39 0.11
CA ALA A 168 -1.78 35.25 1.05
C ALA A 168 -0.90 35.72 2.22
N ALA A 169 0.29 35.18 2.42
CA ALA A 169 1.18 35.52 3.50
C ALA A 169 1.94 36.86 3.24
N ASP A 170 2.26 37.61 4.29
CA ASP A 170 3.02 38.86 4.20
C ASP A 170 4.44 38.69 3.61
N THR A 171 4.97 37.45 3.63
CA THR A 171 6.29 37.09 3.10
C THR A 171 6.26 36.58 1.65
N ALA A 172 5.11 36.64 0.98
CA ALA A 172 4.93 36.09 -0.36
C ALA A 172 5.95 36.64 -1.39
N ASP A 173 6.31 37.92 -1.30
CA ASP A 173 7.28 38.56 -2.21
C ASP A 173 8.69 37.97 -2.05
N GLU A 174 9.11 37.62 -0.85
CA GLU A 174 10.41 37.01 -0.55
C GLU A 174 10.56 35.64 -1.22
N TYR A 175 9.48 34.87 -1.26
CA TYR A 175 9.46 33.50 -1.80
C TYR A 175 8.83 33.39 -3.20
N SER A 176 8.59 34.51 -3.86
CA SER A 176 7.86 34.55 -5.15
C SER A 176 8.43 33.65 -6.23
N GLN A 177 9.76 33.50 -6.32
CA GLN A 177 10.41 32.62 -7.31
C GLN A 177 10.19 31.14 -6.99
N ILE A 178 10.20 30.77 -5.70
CA ILE A 178 9.95 29.39 -5.26
C ILE A 178 8.49 29.05 -5.50
N ILE A 179 7.57 29.96 -5.15
CA ILE A 179 6.13 29.79 -5.39
C ILE A 179 5.85 29.60 -6.88
N ALA A 180 6.41 30.45 -7.75
CA ALA A 180 6.25 30.34 -9.18
C ALA A 180 6.82 29.03 -9.76
N SER A 181 7.94 28.55 -9.21
CA SER A 181 8.53 27.27 -9.58
C SER A 181 7.64 26.09 -9.20
N LEU A 182 7.07 26.11 -8.00
CA LEU A 182 6.14 25.09 -7.53
C LEU A 182 4.83 25.10 -8.33
N GLU A 183 4.29 26.24 -8.69
CA GLU A 183 3.10 26.36 -9.55
C GLU A 183 3.31 25.78 -10.95
N ALA A 184 4.52 25.88 -11.49
CA ALA A 184 4.87 25.36 -12.78
C ALA A 184 5.23 23.87 -12.77
N TRP A 185 5.29 23.25 -11.59
CA TRP A 185 5.68 21.85 -11.46
C TRP A 185 4.55 20.91 -11.92
N ASN A 186 4.92 19.91 -12.70
CA ASN A 186 4.01 18.88 -13.20
C ASN A 186 3.89 17.67 -12.24
N TYR A 187 4.37 17.81 -10.99
CA TYR A 187 4.40 16.80 -9.95
C TYR A 187 5.28 15.57 -10.25
N ASP A 188 6.14 15.67 -11.24
CA ASP A 188 7.08 14.60 -11.60
C ASP A 188 8.33 14.66 -10.69
N GLU A 189 8.54 13.61 -9.89
CA GLU A 189 9.63 13.49 -8.91
C GLU A 189 10.88 12.88 -9.52
N THR A 190 11.36 13.46 -10.62
CA THR A 190 12.64 13.05 -11.19
C THR A 190 13.82 13.42 -10.27
N ILE A 191 14.94 12.72 -10.43
CA ILE A 191 16.15 12.96 -9.62
C ILE A 191 16.65 14.43 -9.67
N ASP A 192 16.33 15.15 -10.74
CA ASP A 192 16.74 16.54 -10.93
C ASP A 192 15.64 17.54 -10.54
N SER A 193 14.49 17.09 -10.01
CA SER A 193 13.37 17.95 -9.62
C SER A 193 13.66 18.69 -8.32
N GLY A 194 14.02 19.96 -8.42
CA GLY A 194 14.16 20.85 -7.27
C GLY A 194 12.81 21.11 -6.58
N GLN A 195 11.71 21.07 -7.32
CA GLN A 195 10.35 21.24 -6.80
C GLN A 195 9.95 20.09 -5.89
N SER A 196 10.27 18.84 -6.28
CA SER A 196 10.07 17.66 -5.45
C SER A 196 10.81 17.79 -4.12
N LEU A 197 12.07 18.21 -4.15
CA LEU A 197 12.85 18.42 -2.94
C LEU A 197 12.19 19.43 -2.00
N VAL A 198 11.80 20.61 -2.53
CA VAL A 198 11.12 21.64 -1.75
C VAL A 198 9.81 21.14 -1.17
N PHE A 199 8.99 20.45 -1.96
CA PHE A 199 7.71 19.91 -1.50
C PHE A 199 7.91 18.90 -0.36
N ASN A 200 8.81 17.95 -0.50
CA ASN A 200 9.05 16.94 0.53
C ASN A 200 9.57 17.55 1.84
N PHE A 201 10.52 18.50 1.78
CA PHE A 201 10.96 19.23 2.98
C PHE A 201 9.83 20.01 3.63
N MET A 202 9.01 20.70 2.84
CA MET A 202 7.86 21.44 3.36
C MET A 202 6.87 20.50 4.07
N MET A 203 6.60 19.32 3.52
CA MET A 203 5.69 18.36 4.14
C MET A 203 6.22 17.82 5.47
N GLU A 204 7.53 17.59 5.59
CA GLU A 204 8.15 17.19 6.86
C GLU A 204 8.04 18.32 7.91
N GLU A 205 8.35 19.55 7.55
CA GLU A 205 8.26 20.69 8.45
C GLU A 205 6.80 20.97 8.90
N ILE A 206 5.83 20.80 8.00
CA ILE A 206 4.41 20.94 8.34
C ILE A 206 4.00 19.86 9.35
N LYS A 207 4.38 18.61 9.13
CA LYS A 207 4.09 17.50 10.06
C LYS A 207 4.73 17.79 11.43
N GLU A 208 6.00 18.13 11.44
CA GLU A 208 6.70 18.47 12.68
C GLU A 208 6.01 19.60 13.44
N THR A 209 5.69 20.69 12.75
CA THR A 209 5.05 21.87 13.36
C THR A 209 3.66 21.53 13.90
N LEU A 210 2.86 20.73 13.18
CA LEU A 210 1.50 20.39 13.58
C LEU A 210 1.45 19.44 14.78
N PHE A 211 2.39 18.50 14.89
CA PHE A 211 2.30 17.44 15.88
C PHE A 211 3.26 17.58 17.06
N LYS A 212 4.30 18.40 16.93
CA LYS A 212 5.31 18.60 18.00
C LYS A 212 4.70 18.97 19.35
N ASP A 213 3.76 19.90 19.36
CA ASP A 213 3.11 20.37 20.59
C ASP A 213 1.95 19.47 21.04
N ALA A 214 1.49 18.56 20.15
CA ALA A 214 0.40 17.66 20.42
C ALA A 214 0.85 16.28 20.96
N MET A 215 2.13 15.95 20.83
CA MET A 215 2.71 14.71 21.31
C MET A 215 3.56 14.93 22.57
N PRO A 216 3.53 13.99 23.54
CA PRO A 216 4.48 13.97 24.64
C PRO A 216 5.93 13.90 24.11
N GLU A 217 6.88 14.58 24.80
CA GLU A 217 8.30 14.61 24.39
C GLU A 217 8.94 13.21 24.28
N ASP A 218 8.44 12.22 24.99
CA ASP A 218 8.91 10.84 24.99
C ASP A 218 8.34 9.98 23.85
N VAL A 219 7.41 10.53 23.07
CA VAL A 219 6.77 9.86 21.92
C VAL A 219 7.24 10.44 20.58
N TYR A 220 7.84 11.65 20.63
CA TYR A 220 8.33 12.37 19.45
C TYR A 220 9.78 11.94 19.07
#